data_bda720b725853cadedf430623cc9bc04
#
_entry.id   bda720b725853cadedf430623cc9bc04
#
_cell.length_a   1.000
_cell.length_b   1.000
_cell.length_c   1.000
_cell.angle_alpha   90.00
_cell.angle_beta   90.00
_cell.angle_gamma   90.00
#
_symmetry.space_group_name_H-M   'P 1'
#
loop_
_entity.id
_entity.type
_entity.pdbx_description
1 polymer ?
#
loop_
_entity_poly.entity_id
_entity_poly.type
_entity_poly.pdbx_seq_one_letter_code
_entity_poly.pdbx_strand_id
1 'polypeptide(L)'
;CLLSRGLGDVYKRQAFTLLESLVALIVISGSLLLFQAMSQLLISEVHYQQQNEQKEWLLFVDQLETELDRSQFEKVEGNRLYMKQDGKDIAMGKSKSDDFRKTDASGRGYQPMVYGLKSAQITEENQLVRFRFQFQKGLEREFIYRVEKAKS
;
A
#
# COMPACT_ATOMS: atom_id res chain seq x y z
N CYS A 1 -46.23 49.08 -43.09
CA CYS A 1 -46.06 48.80 -41.62
C CYS A 1 -45.93 47.34 -41.21
N LEU A 2 -45.71 46.40 -42.12
CA LEU A 2 -45.56 44.94 -41.83
C LEU A 2 -44.11 44.44 -41.73
N LEU A 3 -43.13 45.24 -42.18
CA LEU A 3 -41.70 44.85 -42.15
C LEU A 3 -41.01 45.05 -40.78
N SER A 4 -41.55 45.89 -39.92
CA SER A 4 -40.98 46.23 -38.61
C SER A 4 -41.23 45.16 -37.54
N ARG A 5 -42.24 44.31 -37.65
CA ARG A 5 -42.53 43.26 -36.67
C ARG A 5 -41.66 42.01 -36.82
N GLY A 6 -41.21 41.69 -38.01
CA GLY A 6 -40.38 40.52 -38.27
C GLY A 6 -38.93 40.66 -37.77
N LEU A 7 -38.35 41.86 -37.81
CA LEU A 7 -36.99 42.13 -37.37
C LEU A 7 -36.84 42.01 -35.84
N GLY A 8 -37.85 42.43 -35.07
CA GLY A 8 -37.82 42.31 -33.61
C GLY A 8 -37.86 40.88 -33.09
N ASP A 9 -38.57 39.99 -33.79
CA ASP A 9 -38.64 38.57 -33.43
C ASP A 9 -37.34 37.80 -33.74
N VAL A 10 -36.68 38.16 -34.82
CA VAL A 10 -35.37 37.58 -35.20
C VAL A 10 -34.30 37.99 -34.20
N TYR A 11 -34.24 39.26 -33.79
CA TYR A 11 -33.30 39.72 -32.75
C TYR A 11 -33.54 39.10 -31.39
N LYS A 12 -34.80 38.91 -30.99
CA LYS A 12 -35.14 38.23 -29.72
C LYS A 12 -34.71 36.75 -29.72
N ARG A 13 -34.92 36.05 -30.81
CA ARG A 13 -34.51 34.65 -30.94
C ARG A 13 -32.98 34.51 -30.94
N GLN A 14 -32.24 35.41 -31.60
CA GLN A 14 -30.78 35.39 -31.59
C GLN A 14 -30.21 35.73 -30.20
N ALA A 15 -30.81 36.66 -29.47
CA ALA A 15 -30.38 36.97 -28.11
C ALA A 15 -30.63 35.81 -27.16
N PHE A 16 -31.71 35.05 -27.36
CA PHE A 16 -32.05 33.88 -26.55
C PHE A 16 -31.06 32.73 -26.80
N THR A 17 -30.68 32.46 -28.04
CA THR A 17 -29.68 31.41 -28.37
C THR A 17 -28.28 31.78 -27.90
N LEU A 18 -27.91 33.06 -27.95
CA LEU A 18 -26.64 33.55 -27.39
C LEU A 18 -26.57 33.40 -25.86
N LEU A 19 -27.63 33.71 -25.16
CA LEU A 19 -27.71 33.51 -23.70
C LEU A 19 -27.64 32.04 -23.35
N GLU A 20 -28.34 31.18 -24.08
CA GLU A 20 -28.33 29.72 -23.86
C GLU A 20 -26.94 29.13 -24.07
N SER A 21 -26.24 29.53 -25.12
CA SER A 21 -24.88 29.11 -25.40
C SER A 21 -23.89 29.59 -24.31
N LEU A 22 -24.07 30.82 -23.80
CA LEU A 22 -23.26 31.34 -22.70
C LEU A 22 -23.45 30.52 -21.42
N VAL A 23 -24.71 30.23 -21.08
CA VAL A 23 -25.03 29.40 -19.88
C VAL A 23 -24.44 27.99 -20.05
N ALA A 24 -24.58 27.38 -21.23
CA ALA A 24 -24.00 26.08 -21.53
C ALA A 24 -22.47 26.08 -21.34
N LEU A 25 -21.77 27.11 -21.81
CA LEU A 25 -20.33 27.25 -21.66
C LEU A 25 -19.92 27.39 -20.18
N ILE A 26 -20.68 28.15 -19.39
CA ILE A 26 -20.43 28.30 -17.95
C ILE A 26 -20.60 26.97 -17.24
N VAL A 27 -21.65 26.21 -17.54
CA VAL A 27 -21.92 24.89 -16.95
C VAL A 27 -20.81 23.89 -17.31
N ILE A 28 -20.42 23.84 -18.59
CA ILE A 28 -19.34 22.94 -19.05
C ILE A 28 -18.03 23.32 -18.39
N SER A 29 -17.67 24.60 -18.37
CA SER A 29 -16.43 25.08 -17.75
C SER A 29 -16.38 24.79 -16.25
N GLY A 30 -17.48 25.02 -15.55
CA GLY A 30 -17.61 24.70 -14.12
C GLY A 30 -17.48 23.19 -13.87
N SER A 31 -18.10 22.36 -14.70
CA SER A 31 -18.00 20.90 -14.58
C SER A 31 -16.57 20.40 -14.79
N LEU A 32 -15.84 20.96 -15.75
CA LEU A 32 -14.44 20.63 -16.00
C LEU A 32 -13.54 21.01 -14.84
N LEU A 33 -13.74 22.18 -14.24
CA LEU A 33 -12.98 22.62 -13.07
C LEU A 33 -13.24 21.72 -11.86
N LEU A 34 -14.49 21.33 -11.62
CA LEU A 34 -14.84 20.38 -10.55
C LEU A 34 -14.20 19.02 -10.77
N PHE A 35 -14.25 18.51 -12.00
CA PHE A 35 -13.61 17.24 -12.35
C PHE A 35 -12.09 17.30 -12.14
N GLN A 36 -11.44 18.39 -12.54
CA GLN A 36 -10.01 18.57 -12.33
C GLN A 36 -9.64 18.61 -10.84
N ALA A 37 -10.40 19.35 -10.03
CA ALA A 37 -10.19 19.42 -8.59
C ALA A 37 -10.33 18.04 -7.94
N MET A 38 -11.36 17.30 -8.30
CA MET A 38 -11.59 15.94 -7.79
C MET A 38 -10.47 14.97 -8.18
N SER A 39 -9.99 15.05 -9.42
CA SER A 39 -8.88 14.23 -9.91
C SER A 39 -7.59 14.51 -9.15
N GLN A 40 -7.28 15.78 -8.85
CA GLN A 40 -6.10 16.16 -8.07
C GLN A 40 -6.17 15.61 -6.63
N LEU A 41 -7.33 15.66 -5.98
CA LEU A 41 -7.53 15.09 -4.65
C LEU A 41 -7.30 13.58 -4.64
N LEU A 42 -7.83 12.86 -5.60
CA LEU A 42 -7.63 11.40 -5.72
C LEU A 42 -6.16 11.04 -5.92
N ILE A 43 -5.45 11.76 -6.78
CA ILE A 43 -4.02 11.53 -7.02
C ILE A 43 -3.22 11.78 -5.75
N SER A 44 -3.50 12.86 -5.01
CA SER A 44 -2.80 13.18 -3.77
C SER A 44 -3.01 12.11 -2.69
N GLU A 45 -4.23 11.58 -2.58
CA GLU A 45 -4.57 10.50 -1.65
C GLU A 45 -3.82 9.20 -1.98
N VAL A 46 -3.77 8.82 -3.25
CA VAL A 46 -3.02 7.64 -3.69
C VAL A 46 -1.53 7.78 -3.39
N HIS A 47 -0.93 8.94 -3.64
CA HIS A 47 0.48 9.21 -3.32
C HIS A 47 0.75 9.13 -1.81
N TYR A 48 -0.14 9.69 -0.99
CA TYR A 48 -0.02 9.64 0.46
C TYR A 48 -0.06 8.20 0.99
N GLN A 49 -0.99 7.39 0.50
CA GLN A 49 -1.10 5.97 0.87
C GLN A 49 0.15 5.17 0.47
N GLN A 50 0.66 5.37 -0.74
CA GLN A 50 1.88 4.69 -1.19
C GLN A 50 3.11 5.05 -0.34
N GLN A 51 3.24 6.33 0.06
CA GLN A 51 4.34 6.75 0.93
C GLN A 51 4.24 6.13 2.33
N ASN A 52 3.04 5.98 2.88
CA ASN A 52 2.85 5.34 4.17
C ASN A 52 3.17 3.84 4.12
N GLU A 53 2.71 3.13 3.11
CA GLU A 53 3.04 1.71 2.92
C GLU A 53 4.55 1.49 2.76
N GLN A 54 5.23 2.40 2.07
CA GLN A 54 6.68 2.35 1.92
C GLN A 54 7.40 2.57 3.26
N LYS A 55 6.95 3.51 4.07
CA LYS A 55 7.52 3.76 5.41
C LYS A 55 7.30 2.58 6.34
N GLU A 56 6.09 2.03 6.38
CA GLU A 56 5.77 0.84 7.19
C GLU A 56 6.64 -0.35 6.80
N TRP A 57 6.85 -0.57 5.50
CA TRP A 57 7.75 -1.60 5.00
C TRP A 57 9.19 -1.39 5.46
N LEU A 58 9.72 -0.18 5.33
CA LEU A 58 11.11 0.12 5.73
C LEU A 58 11.31 -0.04 7.23
N LEU A 59 10.37 0.42 8.05
CA LEU A 59 10.42 0.21 9.51
C LEU A 59 10.36 -1.27 9.87
N PHE A 60 9.52 -2.05 9.19
CA PHE A 60 9.45 -3.48 9.40
C PHE A 60 10.76 -4.18 9.03
N VAL A 61 11.36 -3.84 7.88
CA VAL A 61 12.65 -4.41 7.45
C VAL A 61 13.75 -4.08 8.44
N ASP A 62 13.87 -2.84 8.89
CA ASP A 62 14.85 -2.41 9.89
C ASP A 62 14.68 -3.17 11.22
N GLN A 63 13.45 -3.32 11.67
CA GLN A 63 13.14 -4.12 12.86
C GLN A 63 13.49 -5.60 12.64
N LEU A 64 13.14 -6.18 11.50
CA LEU A 64 13.43 -7.57 11.18
C LEU A 64 14.94 -7.82 11.12
N GLU A 65 15.69 -6.95 10.46
CA GLU A 65 17.15 -7.02 10.36
C GLU A 65 17.80 -6.93 11.76
N THR A 66 17.36 -5.98 12.58
CA THR A 66 17.85 -5.84 13.95
C THR A 66 17.62 -7.10 14.78
N GLU A 67 16.48 -7.75 14.62
CA GLU A 67 16.19 -9.00 15.35
C GLU A 67 17.00 -10.19 14.81
N LEU A 68 17.23 -10.24 13.50
CA LEU A 68 18.06 -11.26 12.87
C LEU A 68 19.53 -11.14 13.27
N ASP A 69 20.07 -9.93 13.31
CA ASP A 69 21.47 -9.65 13.70
C ASP A 69 21.77 -10.04 15.15
N ARG A 70 20.77 -9.97 16.02
CA ARG A 70 20.87 -10.36 17.44
C ARG A 70 20.67 -11.84 17.71
N SER A 71 20.33 -12.59 16.66
CA SER A 71 19.91 -13.98 16.80
C SER A 71 20.83 -14.92 16.03
N GLN A 72 21.00 -16.14 16.54
CA GLN A 72 21.69 -17.20 15.83
C GLN A 72 20.66 -18.03 15.05
N PHE A 73 20.91 -18.19 13.77
CA PHE A 73 20.06 -18.99 12.90
C PHE A 73 20.13 -20.48 13.28
N GLU A 74 18.98 -21.13 13.35
CA GLU A 74 18.88 -22.58 13.55
C GLU A 74 18.33 -23.28 12.29
N LYS A 75 17.09 -22.99 11.92
CA LYS A 75 16.41 -23.63 10.78
C LYS A 75 15.20 -22.84 10.27
N VAL A 76 14.78 -23.18 9.08
CA VAL A 76 13.46 -22.81 8.53
C VAL A 76 12.63 -24.07 8.43
N GLU A 77 11.47 -24.11 9.08
CA GLU A 77 10.55 -25.26 9.06
C GLU A 77 9.11 -24.79 9.18
N GLY A 78 8.19 -25.40 8.41
CA GLY A 78 6.77 -25.08 8.47
C GLY A 78 6.45 -23.61 8.18
N ASN A 79 7.22 -22.97 7.29
CA ASN A 79 7.08 -21.54 6.96
C ASN A 79 7.33 -20.59 8.14
N ARG A 80 8.19 -21.04 9.07
CA ARG A 80 8.68 -20.27 10.20
C ARG A 80 10.20 -20.33 10.26
N LEU A 81 10.78 -19.25 10.69
CA LEU A 81 12.20 -19.12 10.98
C LEU A 81 12.43 -19.37 12.47
N TYR A 82 13.27 -20.34 12.80
CA TYR A 82 13.68 -20.66 14.15
C TYR A 82 15.09 -20.15 14.41
N MET A 83 15.27 -19.49 15.53
CA MET A 83 16.53 -18.84 15.91
C MET A 83 16.72 -18.91 17.41
N LYS A 84 17.95 -18.67 17.84
CA LYS A 84 18.32 -18.55 19.25
C LYS A 84 18.76 -17.14 19.57
N GLN A 85 18.13 -16.51 20.56
CA GLN A 85 18.44 -15.16 21.02
C GLN A 85 18.58 -15.16 22.54
N ASP A 86 19.72 -14.69 23.05
CA ASP A 86 20.02 -14.64 24.49
C ASP A 86 19.75 -15.98 25.21
N GLY A 87 20.08 -17.09 24.55
CA GLY A 87 19.89 -18.44 25.09
C GLY A 87 18.46 -18.96 25.06
N LYS A 88 17.52 -18.20 24.49
CA LYS A 88 16.10 -18.58 24.29
C LYS A 88 15.82 -18.93 22.86
N ASP A 89 15.04 -19.99 22.67
CA ASP A 89 14.58 -20.39 21.34
C ASP A 89 13.38 -19.52 20.94
N ILE A 90 13.49 -18.86 19.82
CA ILE A 90 12.47 -17.97 19.26
C ILE A 90 12.06 -18.43 17.87
N ALA A 91 10.86 -18.06 17.46
CA ALA A 91 10.36 -18.32 16.14
C ALA A 91 9.71 -17.07 15.53
N MET A 92 9.94 -16.85 14.26
CA MET A 92 9.29 -15.78 13.50
C MET A 92 8.46 -16.38 12.37
N GLY A 93 7.30 -15.83 12.15
CA GLY A 93 6.41 -16.28 11.08
C GLY A 93 5.08 -15.57 11.07
N LYS A 94 4.31 -15.81 10.00
CA LYS A 94 2.94 -15.32 9.90
C LYS A 94 2.06 -16.07 10.89
N SER A 95 1.23 -15.33 11.62
CA SER A 95 0.22 -15.88 12.49
C SER A 95 -0.98 -16.46 11.71
N LYS A 96 -1.94 -17.04 12.43
CA LYS A 96 -3.25 -17.39 11.84
C LYS A 96 -4.08 -16.16 11.44
N SER A 97 -3.80 -15.01 12.08
CA SER A 97 -4.34 -13.69 11.71
C SER A 97 -3.56 -13.11 10.53
N ASP A 98 -3.52 -11.82 10.41
CA ASP A 98 -2.92 -11.08 9.30
C ASP A 98 -1.57 -10.43 9.64
N ASP A 99 -0.93 -10.84 10.73
CA ASP A 99 0.32 -10.28 11.19
C ASP A 99 1.51 -11.24 11.09
N PHE A 100 2.70 -10.69 10.90
CA PHE A 100 3.98 -11.34 11.09
C PHE A 100 4.49 -11.03 12.50
N ARG A 101 4.90 -12.05 13.24
CA ARG A 101 5.25 -11.88 14.65
C ARG A 101 6.44 -12.76 15.06
N LYS A 102 7.07 -12.30 16.12
CA LYS A 102 8.04 -13.06 16.89
C LYS A 102 7.33 -13.74 18.08
N THR A 103 7.66 -14.99 18.32
CA THR A 103 7.12 -15.85 19.40
C THR A 103 8.27 -16.63 20.02
N ASP A 104 8.02 -17.34 21.12
CA ASP A 104 8.91 -18.43 21.55
C ASP A 104 8.83 -19.61 20.54
N ALA A 105 9.72 -20.57 20.66
CA ALA A 105 9.73 -21.75 19.78
C ALA A 105 8.44 -22.61 19.87
N SER A 106 7.71 -22.52 20.99
CA SER A 106 6.41 -23.19 21.16
C SER A 106 5.23 -22.43 20.53
N GLY A 107 5.49 -21.25 19.97
CA GLY A 107 4.46 -20.39 19.36
C GLY A 107 3.72 -19.50 20.36
N ARG A 108 4.16 -19.44 21.61
CA ARG A 108 3.63 -18.52 22.64
C ARG A 108 4.34 -17.18 22.58
N GLY A 109 3.71 -16.16 23.12
CA GLY A 109 4.20 -14.79 23.06
C GLY A 109 3.58 -14.03 21.86
N TYR A 110 3.56 -12.73 21.98
CA TYR A 110 2.94 -11.85 20.99
C TYR A 110 3.76 -10.58 20.82
N GLN A 111 4.63 -10.59 19.82
CA GLN A 111 5.34 -9.39 19.38
C GLN A 111 5.12 -9.22 17.88
N PRO A 112 4.05 -8.54 17.50
CA PRO A 112 3.76 -8.27 16.11
C PRO A 112 4.76 -7.27 15.54
N MET A 113 5.19 -7.49 14.31
CA MET A 113 6.16 -6.67 13.58
C MET A 113 5.52 -5.94 12.40
N VAL A 114 4.59 -6.60 11.70
CA VAL A 114 3.82 -5.99 10.60
C VAL A 114 2.45 -6.65 10.49
N TYR A 115 1.45 -5.88 10.05
CA TYR A 115 0.07 -6.29 9.86
C TYR A 115 -0.35 -6.25 8.39
N GLY A 116 -1.55 -6.74 8.11
CA GLY A 116 -2.16 -6.69 6.78
C GLY A 116 -1.60 -7.72 5.81
N LEU A 117 -1.02 -8.82 6.30
CA LEU A 117 -0.47 -9.88 5.48
C LEU A 117 -1.53 -10.91 5.07
N LYS A 118 -1.64 -11.16 3.77
CA LYS A 118 -2.37 -12.29 3.21
C LYS A 118 -1.57 -13.59 3.37
N SER A 119 -0.28 -13.55 2.99
CA SER A 119 0.63 -14.69 3.13
C SER A 119 2.06 -14.23 3.41
N ALA A 120 2.85 -15.09 4.04
CA ALA A 120 4.28 -14.95 4.13
C ALA A 120 4.92 -16.30 3.84
N GLN A 121 5.96 -16.33 3.04
CA GLN A 121 6.74 -17.52 2.73
C GLN A 121 8.18 -17.29 3.16
N ILE A 122 8.76 -18.26 3.84
CA ILE A 122 10.14 -18.23 4.31
C ILE A 122 10.84 -19.46 3.75
N THR A 123 11.90 -19.23 2.99
CA THR A 123 12.71 -20.30 2.40
C THR A 123 14.19 -20.07 2.70
N GLU A 124 14.93 -21.16 2.85
CA GLU A 124 16.39 -21.12 3.04
C GLU A 124 17.05 -21.80 1.86
N GLU A 125 17.99 -21.09 1.22
CA GLU A 125 18.87 -21.62 0.17
C GLU A 125 20.28 -21.04 0.31
N ASN A 126 21.30 -21.88 0.35
CA ASN A 126 22.71 -21.45 0.32
C ASN A 126 23.08 -20.38 1.36
N GLN A 127 22.64 -20.52 2.61
CA GLN A 127 22.84 -19.55 3.70
C GLN A 127 22.11 -18.20 3.47
N LEU A 128 21.16 -18.17 2.57
CA LEU A 128 20.26 -17.05 2.37
C LEU A 128 18.86 -17.45 2.84
N VAL A 129 18.30 -16.67 3.71
CA VAL A 129 16.89 -16.77 4.08
C VAL A 129 16.12 -15.72 3.31
N ARG A 130 15.17 -16.20 2.55
CA ARG A 130 14.31 -15.37 1.70
C ARG A 130 12.93 -15.29 2.32
N PHE A 131 12.47 -14.09 2.59
CA PHE A 131 11.14 -13.78 3.06
C PHE A 131 10.35 -13.17 1.92
N ARG A 132 9.22 -13.77 1.56
CA ARG A 132 8.28 -13.22 0.58
C ARG A 132 6.97 -12.93 1.27
N PHE A 133 6.57 -11.67 1.27
CA PHE A 133 5.37 -11.18 1.90
C PHE A 133 4.35 -10.76 0.84
N GLN A 134 3.12 -11.22 0.97
CA GLN A 134 1.99 -10.77 0.19
C GLN A 134 1.01 -10.06 1.12
N PHE A 135 0.76 -8.79 0.86
CA PHE A 135 -0.18 -7.98 1.62
C PHE A 135 -1.61 -8.13 1.09
N GLN A 136 -2.60 -7.88 1.94
CA GLN A 136 -4.03 -7.98 1.56
C GLN A 136 -4.41 -7.03 0.42
N LYS A 137 -3.75 -5.88 0.34
CA LYS A 137 -3.92 -4.89 -0.74
C LYS A 137 -3.27 -5.27 -2.07
N GLY A 138 -2.71 -6.47 -2.19
CA GLY A 138 -2.09 -7.00 -3.40
C GLY A 138 -0.61 -6.63 -3.58
N LEU A 139 -0.01 -5.90 -2.65
CA LEU A 139 1.41 -5.57 -2.68
C LEU A 139 2.24 -6.80 -2.31
N GLU A 140 3.27 -7.08 -3.10
CA GLU A 140 4.26 -8.11 -2.81
C GLU A 140 5.62 -7.47 -2.49
N ARG A 141 6.28 -7.99 -1.46
CA ARG A 141 7.59 -7.54 -1.01
C ARG A 141 8.47 -8.74 -0.71
N GLU A 142 9.75 -8.61 -1.01
CA GLU A 142 10.76 -9.61 -0.73
C GLU A 142 11.89 -9.01 0.09
N PHE A 143 12.35 -9.77 1.08
CA PHE A 143 13.51 -9.45 1.89
C PHE A 143 14.43 -10.67 1.92
N ILE A 144 15.74 -10.47 1.72
CA ILE A 144 16.74 -11.54 1.69
C ILE A 144 17.80 -11.21 2.73
N TYR A 145 18.04 -12.16 3.60
CA TYR A 145 19.03 -12.02 4.67
C TYR A 145 20.05 -13.17 4.62
N ARG A 146 21.34 -12.85 4.78
CA ARG A 146 22.38 -13.85 4.88
C ARG A 146 22.54 -14.32 6.30
N VAL A 147 22.38 -15.61 6.53
CA VAL A 147 22.55 -16.24 7.85
C VAL A 147 23.91 -16.91 7.94
N GLU A 148 24.58 -16.71 9.07
CA GLU A 148 25.75 -17.51 9.44
C GLU A 148 25.26 -18.73 10.22
N LYS A 149 25.52 -19.94 9.68
CA LYS A 149 25.26 -21.17 10.46
C LYS A 149 26.28 -21.22 11.58
N ALA A 150 25.81 -21.45 12.80
CA ALA A 150 26.67 -21.73 13.93
C ALA A 150 27.65 -22.85 13.53
N LYS A 151 28.94 -22.57 13.59
CA LYS A 151 29.97 -23.62 13.41
C LYS A 151 29.74 -24.67 14.50
N SER A 152 29.41 -25.89 14.06
CA SER A 152 29.38 -27.09 14.93
C SER A 152 30.76 -27.34 15.50
#